data_76a7b4dea71b2c730b2cabe070936568
#
_entry.id   76a7b4dea71b2c730b2cabe070936568
#
_cell.length_a   1.000
_cell.length_b   1.000
_cell.length_c   1.000
_cell.angle_alpha   90.00
_cell.angle_beta   90.00
_cell.angle_gamma   90.00
#
_symmetry.space_group_name_H-M   'P 1'
#
loop_
_entity.id
_entity.type
_entity.pdbx_description
1 polymer ?
#
loop_
_entity_poly.entity_id
_entity_poly.type
_entity_poly.pdbx_seq_one_letter_code
_entity_poly.pdbx_strand_id
1 'polypeptide(L)'
;MIARSTVSWLRWAAFAGLALLLLAPGVSAESDAELASEKDFWKTRYRTLLDRSDTLRDTIAIETELYADANRRNYRRGTKRHLHRVAAEEARAELAIVESELSKIKEEGRRAGALPGWFYEVELDRADVARNPALAPEPDDRDEGRNPRFVERKEDASAARR
;
A
#
# COMPACT_ATOMS: atom_id res chain seq x y z
N MET A 1 -34.50 76.17 -19.19
CA MET A 1 -34.43 75.04 -20.11
C MET A 1 -33.06 74.39 -20.00
N ILE A 2 -32.92 73.28 -19.30
CA ILE A 2 -31.63 72.58 -19.09
C ILE A 2 -31.89 71.13 -19.43
N ALA A 3 -31.44 70.68 -20.59
CA ALA A 3 -31.46 69.27 -20.98
C ALA A 3 -30.22 68.61 -20.44
N ARG A 4 -30.38 67.69 -19.50
CA ARG A 4 -29.31 66.86 -18.94
C ARG A 4 -29.17 65.57 -19.77
N SER A 5 -27.98 65.40 -20.35
CA SER A 5 -27.59 64.22 -21.11
C SER A 5 -27.28 63.07 -20.15
N THR A 6 -28.06 61.97 -20.20
CA THR A 6 -27.94 60.77 -19.38
C THR A 6 -27.44 59.55 -20.14
N VAL A 7 -26.51 59.72 -21.11
CA VAL A 7 -26.13 58.64 -22.03
C VAL A 7 -24.73 58.07 -21.79
N SER A 8 -23.97 58.55 -20.83
CA SER A 8 -22.54 58.15 -20.74
C SER A 8 -22.23 57.02 -19.75
N TRP A 9 -23.19 56.58 -18.92
CA TRP A 9 -22.93 55.57 -17.87
C TRP A 9 -23.09 54.11 -18.31
N LEU A 10 -23.83 53.87 -19.40
CA LEU A 10 -24.14 52.49 -19.84
C LEU A 10 -22.99 51.82 -20.60
N ARG A 11 -21.98 52.60 -21.08
CA ARG A 11 -20.86 52.04 -21.87
C ARG A 11 -19.72 51.49 -21.05
N TRP A 12 -19.60 51.85 -19.77
CA TRP A 12 -18.51 51.35 -18.88
C TRP A 12 -18.86 50.08 -18.16
N ALA A 13 -20.15 49.74 -17.99
CA ALA A 13 -20.59 48.50 -17.33
C ALA A 13 -20.37 47.24 -18.18
N ALA A 14 -20.27 47.38 -19.52
CA ALA A 14 -20.11 46.23 -20.41
C ALA A 14 -18.64 45.71 -20.49
N PHE A 15 -17.65 46.55 -20.16
CA PHE A 15 -16.24 46.13 -20.19
C PHE A 15 -15.75 45.47 -18.89
N ALA A 16 -16.38 45.77 -17.77
CA ALA A 16 -16.02 45.14 -16.47
C ALA A 16 -16.43 43.67 -16.37
N GLY A 17 -17.50 43.26 -17.09
CA GLY A 17 -17.98 41.87 -17.09
C GLY A 17 -17.15 40.90 -17.90
N LEU A 18 -16.45 41.38 -18.92
CA LEU A 18 -15.65 40.49 -19.80
C LEU A 18 -14.25 40.18 -19.25
N ALA A 19 -13.71 41.02 -18.37
CA ALA A 19 -12.40 40.81 -17.76
C ALA A 19 -12.44 39.78 -16.63
N LEU A 20 -13.59 39.50 -16.01
CA LEU A 20 -13.73 38.54 -14.92
C LEU A 20 -13.88 37.08 -15.39
N LEU A 21 -14.17 36.86 -16.67
CA LEU A 21 -14.35 35.52 -17.24
C LEU A 21 -13.05 34.86 -17.70
N LEU A 22 -11.93 35.61 -17.73
CA LEU A 22 -10.62 35.12 -18.19
C LEU A 22 -9.67 34.72 -17.07
N LEU A 23 -10.09 34.80 -15.79
CA LEU A 23 -9.26 34.45 -14.63
C LEU A 23 -9.63 33.11 -13.96
N ALA A 24 -10.31 32.21 -14.64
CA ALA A 24 -10.64 30.89 -14.09
C ALA A 24 -10.02 29.71 -14.86
N PRO A 25 -8.70 29.58 -14.95
CA PRO A 25 -8.07 28.30 -15.32
C PRO A 25 -7.24 27.72 -14.17
N GLY A 26 -7.67 27.83 -12.91
CA GLY A 26 -6.90 27.31 -11.77
C GLY A 26 -7.56 26.16 -11.00
N VAL A 27 -8.87 26.04 -11.08
CA VAL A 27 -9.61 25.13 -10.19
C VAL A 27 -9.55 23.67 -10.63
N SER A 28 -9.39 23.38 -11.92
CA SER A 28 -9.40 22.00 -12.42
C SER A 28 -8.10 21.23 -12.13
N ALA A 29 -6.94 21.90 -12.22
CA ALA A 29 -5.65 21.23 -12.04
C ALA A 29 -5.37 20.85 -10.58
N GLU A 30 -5.89 21.60 -9.62
CA GLU A 30 -5.72 21.33 -8.19
C GLU A 30 -6.58 20.14 -7.76
N SER A 31 -7.81 20.02 -8.27
CA SER A 31 -8.68 18.87 -8.02
C SER A 31 -8.13 17.57 -8.63
N ASP A 32 -7.52 17.61 -9.80
CA ASP A 32 -6.93 16.43 -10.44
C ASP A 32 -5.68 15.94 -9.68
N ALA A 33 -4.87 16.85 -9.15
CA ALA A 33 -3.72 16.52 -8.32
C ALA A 33 -4.13 15.93 -6.95
N GLU A 34 -5.20 16.42 -6.33
CA GLU A 34 -5.77 15.84 -5.12
C GLU A 34 -6.29 14.42 -5.37
N LEU A 35 -7.08 14.21 -6.41
CA LEU A 35 -7.58 12.88 -6.79
C LEU A 35 -6.45 11.90 -7.08
N ALA A 36 -5.37 12.34 -7.74
CA ALA A 36 -4.21 11.51 -7.98
C ALA A 36 -3.51 11.10 -6.68
N SER A 37 -3.35 12.04 -5.74
CA SER A 37 -2.74 11.75 -4.44
C SER A 37 -3.58 10.81 -3.58
N GLU A 38 -4.91 10.95 -3.59
CA GLU A 38 -5.82 10.05 -2.91
C GLU A 38 -5.78 8.64 -3.53
N LYS A 39 -5.78 8.54 -4.85
CA LYS A 39 -5.65 7.27 -5.56
C LYS A 39 -4.37 6.55 -5.15
N ASP A 40 -3.23 7.24 -5.16
CA ASP A 40 -1.93 6.68 -4.80
C ASP A 40 -1.89 6.25 -3.33
N PHE A 41 -2.47 7.03 -2.43
CA PHE A 41 -2.60 6.68 -1.02
C PHE A 41 -3.35 5.35 -0.83
N TRP A 42 -4.55 5.21 -1.41
CA TRP A 42 -5.35 4.00 -1.27
C TRP A 42 -4.71 2.79 -1.94
N LYS A 43 -4.14 2.96 -3.13
CA LYS A 43 -3.42 1.90 -3.84
C LYS A 43 -2.21 1.41 -3.05
N THR A 44 -1.40 2.31 -2.51
CA THR A 44 -0.21 1.98 -1.74
C THR A 44 -0.59 1.25 -0.45
N ARG A 45 -1.56 1.76 0.30
CA ARG A 45 -2.03 1.13 1.53
C ARG A 45 -2.58 -0.28 1.28
N TYR A 46 -3.36 -0.46 0.22
CA TYR A 46 -3.91 -1.76 -0.16
C TYR A 46 -2.81 -2.73 -0.60
N ARG A 47 -1.85 -2.28 -1.42
CA ARG A 47 -0.69 -3.08 -1.84
C ARG A 47 0.13 -3.56 -0.66
N THR A 48 0.45 -2.68 0.28
CA THR A 48 1.21 -3.04 1.49
C THR A 48 0.52 -4.13 2.31
N LEU A 49 -0.81 -4.09 2.46
CA LEU A 49 -1.54 -5.14 3.17
C LEU A 49 -1.52 -6.48 2.41
N LEU A 50 -1.63 -6.45 1.08
CA LEU A 50 -1.51 -7.65 0.26
C LEU A 50 -0.11 -8.27 0.36
N ASP A 51 0.93 -7.46 0.27
CA ASP A 51 2.33 -7.92 0.38
C ASP A 51 2.60 -8.54 1.76
N ARG A 52 2.07 -7.90 2.83
CA ARG A 52 2.15 -8.47 4.17
C ARG A 52 1.41 -9.82 4.27
N SER A 53 0.24 -9.94 3.65
CA SER A 53 -0.51 -11.20 3.66
C SER A 53 0.25 -12.34 2.97
N ASP A 54 0.92 -12.05 1.86
CA ASP A 54 1.72 -13.04 1.14
C ASP A 54 2.97 -13.43 1.94
N THR A 55 3.70 -12.45 2.49
CA THR A 55 4.84 -12.72 3.38
C THR A 55 4.45 -13.61 4.56
N LEU A 56 3.28 -13.40 5.16
CA LEU A 56 2.79 -14.24 6.25
C LEU A 56 2.43 -15.65 5.79
N ARG A 57 1.83 -15.80 4.60
CA ARG A 57 1.54 -17.12 4.01
C ARG A 57 2.82 -17.91 3.72
N ASP A 58 3.84 -17.25 3.19
CA ASP A 58 5.16 -17.84 2.96
C ASP A 58 5.81 -18.25 4.29
N THR A 59 5.74 -17.40 5.30
CA THR A 59 6.23 -17.72 6.65
C THR A 59 5.53 -18.96 7.22
N ILE A 60 4.20 -19.03 7.11
CA ILE A 60 3.43 -20.19 7.56
C ILE A 60 3.86 -21.47 6.83
N ALA A 61 4.07 -21.39 5.52
CA ALA A 61 4.50 -22.52 4.72
C ALA A 61 5.88 -23.02 5.16
N ILE A 62 6.85 -22.10 5.26
CA ILE A 62 8.23 -22.40 5.67
C ILE A 62 8.27 -22.99 7.08
N GLU A 63 7.61 -22.36 8.06
CA GLU A 63 7.61 -22.83 9.45
C GLU A 63 6.88 -24.18 9.62
N THR A 64 5.85 -24.42 8.82
CA THR A 64 5.15 -25.70 8.80
C THR A 64 6.03 -26.81 8.23
N GLU A 65 6.78 -26.53 7.19
CA GLU A 65 7.75 -27.48 6.60
C GLU A 65 8.89 -27.79 7.58
N LEU A 66 9.46 -26.76 8.20
CA LEU A 66 10.52 -26.91 9.22
C LEU A 66 10.03 -27.70 10.42
N TYR A 67 8.76 -27.50 10.85
CA TYR A 67 8.14 -28.31 11.88
C TYR A 67 8.03 -29.79 11.47
N ALA A 68 7.56 -30.06 10.25
CA ALA A 68 7.43 -31.41 9.71
C ALA A 68 8.80 -32.11 9.60
N ASP A 69 9.83 -31.39 9.14
CA ASP A 69 11.18 -31.90 9.05
C ASP A 69 11.80 -32.21 10.43
N ALA A 70 11.63 -31.30 11.39
CA ALA A 70 12.05 -31.51 12.77
C ALA A 70 11.34 -32.70 13.43
N ASN A 71 10.09 -32.97 13.04
CA ASN A 71 9.34 -34.14 13.51
C ASN A 71 9.84 -35.43 12.88
N ARG A 72 10.15 -35.45 11.58
CA ARG A 72 10.73 -36.61 10.87
C ARG A 72 12.09 -37.02 11.45
N ARG A 73 12.94 -36.04 11.77
CA ARG A 73 14.27 -36.29 12.35
C ARG A 73 14.25 -36.70 13.82
N ASN A 74 13.08 -36.84 14.41
CA ASN A 74 12.85 -37.29 15.79
C ASN A 74 13.77 -36.60 16.81
N TYR A 75 13.89 -35.28 16.74
CA TYR A 75 14.68 -34.52 17.69
C TYR A 75 14.20 -34.74 19.11
N ARG A 76 14.98 -35.46 19.90
CA ARG A 76 14.64 -35.89 21.28
C ARG A 76 14.37 -34.74 22.24
N ARG A 77 14.91 -33.53 21.94
CA ARG A 77 14.64 -32.28 22.64
C ARG A 77 13.68 -31.42 21.82
N GLY A 78 12.42 -31.43 22.22
CA GLY A 78 11.29 -30.84 21.51
C GLY A 78 11.28 -29.30 21.32
N THR A 79 12.31 -28.59 21.82
CA THR A 79 12.38 -27.12 21.78
C THR A 79 12.29 -26.57 20.36
N LYS A 80 13.05 -27.14 19.40
CA LYS A 80 13.02 -26.65 18.00
C LYS A 80 11.66 -26.86 17.34
N ARG A 81 11.02 -28.04 17.55
CA ARG A 81 9.66 -28.29 17.04
C ARG A 81 8.66 -27.31 17.61
N HIS A 82 8.76 -27.04 18.92
CA HIS A 82 7.87 -26.08 19.57
C HIS A 82 8.01 -24.68 18.99
N LEU A 83 9.25 -24.20 18.75
CA LEU A 83 9.48 -22.88 18.15
C LEU A 83 8.85 -22.76 16.77
N HIS A 84 9.07 -23.71 15.87
CA HIS A 84 8.45 -23.69 14.54
C HIS A 84 6.92 -23.72 14.59
N ARG A 85 6.35 -24.54 15.52
CA ARG A 85 4.91 -24.55 15.70
C ARG A 85 4.38 -23.20 16.18
N VAL A 86 5.00 -22.62 17.19
CA VAL A 86 4.59 -21.31 17.73
C VAL A 86 4.71 -20.22 16.66
N ALA A 87 5.82 -20.18 15.92
CA ALA A 87 6.01 -19.21 14.85
C ALA A 87 4.94 -19.34 13.75
N ALA A 88 4.55 -20.57 13.38
CA ALA A 88 3.46 -20.78 12.43
C ALA A 88 2.09 -20.37 12.98
N GLU A 89 1.84 -20.60 14.27
CA GLU A 89 0.59 -20.20 14.94
C GLU A 89 0.50 -18.67 15.05
N GLU A 90 1.59 -17.99 15.40
CA GLU A 90 1.68 -16.53 15.45
C GLU A 90 1.45 -15.91 14.07
N ALA A 91 2.13 -16.43 13.04
CA ALA A 91 1.93 -15.97 11.67
C ALA A 91 0.49 -16.16 11.16
N ARG A 92 -0.19 -17.25 11.56
CA ARG A 92 -1.62 -17.45 11.24
C ARG A 92 -2.51 -16.44 11.95
N ALA A 93 -2.23 -16.12 13.21
CA ALA A 93 -2.97 -15.12 13.96
C ALA A 93 -2.81 -13.72 13.34
N GLU A 94 -1.58 -13.36 12.95
CA GLU A 94 -1.33 -12.12 12.24
C GLU A 94 -2.01 -12.08 10.87
N LEU A 95 -1.98 -13.18 10.11
CA LEU A 95 -2.66 -13.27 8.81
C LEU A 95 -4.16 -13.01 8.95
N ALA A 96 -4.82 -13.56 9.96
CA ALA A 96 -6.24 -13.32 10.21
C ALA A 96 -6.54 -11.82 10.49
N ILE A 97 -5.62 -11.12 11.17
CA ILE A 97 -5.73 -9.68 11.39
C ILE A 97 -5.60 -8.93 10.06
N VAL A 98 -4.59 -9.24 9.26
CA VAL A 98 -4.36 -8.59 7.96
C VAL A 98 -5.53 -8.85 7.00
N GLU A 99 -6.09 -10.05 6.95
CA GLU A 99 -7.28 -10.36 6.14
C GLU A 99 -8.51 -9.57 6.60
N SER A 100 -8.67 -9.37 7.90
CA SER A 100 -9.69 -8.47 8.45
C SER A 100 -9.45 -7.01 8.03
N GLU A 101 -8.20 -6.54 8.04
CA GLU A 101 -7.83 -5.20 7.58
C GLU A 101 -8.06 -5.03 6.07
N LEU A 102 -7.75 -6.04 5.25
CA LEU A 102 -8.03 -6.04 3.81
C LEU A 102 -9.53 -5.92 3.49
N SER A 103 -10.39 -6.53 4.30
CA SER A 103 -11.84 -6.36 4.15
C SER A 103 -12.29 -4.96 4.55
N LYS A 104 -11.72 -4.41 5.62
CA LYS A 104 -12.06 -3.07 6.13
C LYS A 104 -11.58 -1.97 5.21
N ILE A 105 -10.38 -2.07 4.62
CA ILE A 105 -9.82 -1.01 3.78
C ILE A 105 -10.67 -0.74 2.54
N LYS A 106 -11.27 -1.78 1.94
CA LYS A 106 -12.21 -1.62 0.82
C LYS A 106 -13.46 -0.84 1.24
N GLU A 107 -13.96 -1.11 2.43
CA GLU A 107 -15.13 -0.42 2.98
C GLU A 107 -14.79 1.02 3.43
N GLU A 108 -13.62 1.21 4.07
CA GLU A 108 -13.12 2.54 4.43
C GLU A 108 -12.92 3.41 3.18
N GLY A 109 -12.27 2.86 2.13
CA GLY A 109 -12.09 3.53 0.86
C GLY A 109 -13.42 3.94 0.24
N ARG A 110 -14.39 3.03 0.19
CA ARG A 110 -15.74 3.34 -0.32
C ARG A 110 -16.41 4.49 0.43
N ARG A 111 -16.26 4.53 1.76
CA ARG A 111 -16.82 5.63 2.59
C ARG A 111 -16.08 6.95 2.39
N ALA A 112 -14.78 6.90 2.11
CA ALA A 112 -13.95 8.06 1.82
C ALA A 112 -14.08 8.57 0.37
N GLY A 113 -14.84 7.86 -0.48
CA GLY A 113 -15.02 8.24 -1.88
C GLY A 113 -14.03 7.61 -2.85
N ALA A 114 -13.17 6.70 -2.40
CA ALA A 114 -12.25 5.97 -3.26
C ALA A 114 -13.01 5.10 -4.27
N LEU A 115 -12.60 5.15 -5.52
CA LEU A 115 -13.23 4.36 -6.57
C LEU A 115 -12.83 2.88 -6.45
N PRO A 116 -13.79 1.95 -6.55
CA PRO A 116 -13.50 0.51 -6.48
C PRO A 116 -12.45 0.05 -7.52
N GLY A 117 -12.40 0.71 -8.68
CA GLY A 117 -11.43 0.43 -9.74
C GLY A 117 -9.97 0.55 -9.29
N TRP A 118 -9.67 1.42 -8.30
CA TRP A 118 -8.29 1.58 -7.79
C TRP A 118 -7.76 0.32 -7.12
N PHE A 119 -8.62 -0.42 -6.41
CA PHE A 119 -8.26 -1.69 -5.78
C PHE A 119 -8.11 -2.80 -6.83
N TYR A 120 -8.98 -2.82 -7.85
CA TYR A 120 -8.85 -3.76 -8.98
C TYR A 120 -7.57 -3.56 -9.79
N GLU A 121 -7.15 -2.30 -10.01
CA GLU A 121 -5.86 -2.01 -10.66
C GLU A 121 -4.70 -2.69 -9.91
N VAL A 122 -4.67 -2.61 -8.58
CA VAL A 122 -3.63 -3.26 -7.77
C VAL A 122 -3.67 -4.79 -7.91
N GLU A 123 -4.87 -5.38 -7.92
CA GLU A 123 -5.03 -6.83 -8.08
C GLU A 123 -4.58 -7.29 -9.48
N LEU A 124 -4.88 -6.51 -10.52
CA LEU A 124 -4.44 -6.78 -11.89
C LEU A 124 -2.91 -6.66 -12.03
N ASP A 125 -2.32 -5.57 -11.52
CA ASP A 125 -0.87 -5.37 -11.52
C ASP A 125 -0.15 -6.59 -10.91
N ARG A 126 -0.67 -7.12 -9.78
CA ARG A 126 -0.09 -8.31 -9.14
C ARG A 126 -0.29 -9.58 -9.96
N ALA A 127 -1.46 -9.77 -10.57
CA ALA A 127 -1.72 -10.91 -11.42
C ALA A 127 -0.81 -10.91 -12.65
N ASP A 128 -0.49 -9.75 -13.19
CA ASP A 128 0.41 -9.59 -14.34
C ASP A 128 1.87 -9.85 -13.94
N VAL A 129 2.32 -9.39 -12.79
CA VAL A 129 3.64 -9.72 -12.24
C VAL A 129 3.76 -11.23 -11.97
N ALA A 130 2.72 -11.87 -11.46
CA ALA A 130 2.70 -13.32 -11.23
C ALA A 130 2.79 -14.13 -12.54
N ARG A 131 2.21 -13.61 -13.64
CA ARG A 131 2.30 -14.23 -14.97
C ARG A 131 3.64 -13.98 -15.66
N ASN A 132 4.23 -12.81 -15.42
CA ASN A 132 5.49 -12.38 -16.02
C ASN A 132 6.41 -11.81 -14.95
N PRO A 133 7.25 -12.66 -14.32
CA PRO A 133 8.16 -12.22 -13.26
C PRO A 133 9.17 -11.14 -13.72
N ALA A 134 9.38 -10.98 -15.03
CA ALA A 134 10.22 -9.90 -15.56
C ALA A 134 9.63 -8.49 -15.37
N LEU A 135 8.33 -8.39 -15.03
CA LEU A 135 7.67 -7.13 -14.68
C LEU A 135 7.75 -6.81 -13.18
N ALA A 136 8.31 -7.73 -12.36
CA ALA A 136 8.52 -7.46 -10.96
C ALA A 136 9.47 -6.24 -10.81
N PRO A 137 9.16 -5.27 -9.94
CA PRO A 137 10.12 -4.22 -9.62
C PRO A 137 11.39 -4.87 -9.09
N GLU A 138 12.56 -4.39 -9.54
CA GLU A 138 13.83 -4.87 -9.01
C GLU A 138 13.83 -4.69 -7.48
N PRO A 139 14.26 -5.72 -6.72
CA PRO A 139 14.35 -5.61 -5.28
C PRO A 139 15.25 -4.41 -4.95
N ASP A 140 14.75 -3.50 -4.12
CA ASP A 140 15.55 -2.36 -3.65
C ASP A 140 16.66 -2.92 -2.75
N ASP A 141 17.89 -3.01 -3.28
CA ASP A 141 19.09 -3.50 -2.58
C ASP A 141 19.37 -2.77 -1.26
N ARG A 142 18.64 -1.69 -0.98
CA ARG A 142 18.75 -0.93 0.27
C ARG A 142 18.18 -1.65 1.49
N ASP A 143 17.31 -2.64 1.30
CA ASP A 143 16.68 -3.38 2.40
C ASP A 143 17.39 -4.69 2.80
N GLU A 144 18.33 -5.20 2.00
CA GLU A 144 19.07 -6.43 2.35
C GLU A 144 19.89 -6.30 3.64
N GLY A 145 20.26 -5.07 4.05
CA GLY A 145 20.96 -4.79 5.30
C GLY A 145 20.06 -4.70 6.54
N ARG A 146 18.75 -4.74 6.39
CA ARG A 146 17.81 -4.38 7.46
C ARG A 146 16.97 -5.52 8.04
N ASN A 147 17.28 -6.77 7.68
CA ASN A 147 16.62 -7.91 8.33
C ASN A 147 17.32 -8.22 9.67
N PRO A 148 16.82 -7.73 10.80
CA PRO A 148 17.47 -7.87 12.11
C PRO A 148 17.64 -9.35 12.52
N ARG A 149 16.79 -10.25 12.02
CA ARG A 149 16.86 -11.69 12.31
C ARG A 149 18.04 -12.39 11.63
N PHE A 150 18.52 -11.82 10.52
CA PHE A 150 19.67 -12.40 9.81
C PHE A 150 21.00 -11.98 10.44
N VAL A 151 21.08 -10.78 11.01
CA VAL A 151 22.27 -10.25 11.69
C VAL A 151 22.52 -10.98 13.00
N GLU A 152 21.51 -11.17 13.85
CA GLU A 152 21.62 -11.89 15.13
C GLU A 152 22.13 -13.33 14.95
N ARG A 153 21.67 -14.05 13.91
CA ARG A 153 22.09 -15.43 13.67
C ARG A 153 23.58 -15.55 13.30
N LYS A 154 24.19 -14.51 12.73
CA LYS A 154 25.61 -14.51 12.36
C LYS A 154 26.52 -14.24 13.58
N GLU A 155 26.09 -13.41 14.50
CA GLU A 155 26.84 -13.08 15.72
C GLU A 155 26.86 -14.27 16.69
N ASP A 156 25.73 -14.97 16.88
CA ASP A 156 25.63 -16.15 17.72
C ASP A 156 26.50 -17.31 17.21
N ALA A 157 26.62 -17.48 15.89
CA ALA A 157 27.49 -18.49 15.30
C ALA A 157 28.97 -18.18 15.46
N SER A 158 29.34 -16.90 15.58
CA SER A 158 30.71 -16.45 15.84
C SER A 158 31.09 -16.59 17.32
N ALA A 159 30.20 -16.35 18.23
CA ALA A 159 30.41 -16.47 19.68
C ALA A 159 30.55 -17.93 20.14
N ALA A 160 29.93 -18.88 19.47
CA ALA A 160 30.00 -20.31 19.80
C ALA A 160 31.33 -20.99 19.37
N ARG A 161 32.24 -20.30 18.68
CA ARG A 161 33.55 -20.83 18.23
C ARG A 161 34.75 -20.32 19.04
N ARG A 162 34.54 -19.59 20.10
CA ARG A 162 35.56 -19.19 21.06
C ARG A 162 35.38 -19.91 22.38
#